data_4b38f2b0233b5393b67b9ce3488d7c95
#
_entry.id   4b38f2b0233b5393b67b9ce3488d7c95
#
_cell.length_a   1.000
_cell.length_b   1.000
_cell.length_c   1.000
_cell.angle_alpha   90.00
_cell.angle_beta   90.00
_cell.angle_gamma   90.00
#
_symmetry.space_group_name_H-M   'P 1'
#
loop_
_entity.id
_entity.type
_entity.pdbx_description
1 polymer ?
#
loop_
_entity_poly.entity_id
_entity_poly.type
_entity_poly.pdbx_seq_one_letter_code
_entity_poly.pdbx_strand_id
1 'polypeptide(L)' 'ILKPNGEYHGLILELKSEDSSPYLKDGSLSKGKHIQEQNQTLTELFSIGYYAVFAVGFDNAKKIIDDYMKLKI' A
#
# COMPACT_ATOMS: atom_id res chain seq x y z
N ILE A 1 9.20 -4.00 -4.06
CA ILE A 1 10.12 -5.04 -3.54
C ILE A 1 9.60 -6.39 -3.99
N LEU A 2 10.41 -7.10 -4.77
CA LEU A 2 10.01 -8.40 -5.31
C LEU A 2 10.52 -9.59 -4.49
N LYS A 3 11.05 -9.34 -3.30
CA LYS A 3 11.48 -10.42 -2.41
C LYS A 3 10.24 -11.06 -1.78
N PRO A 4 9.99 -12.36 -2.01
CA PRO A 4 8.88 -13.04 -1.36
C PRO A 4 9.06 -13.08 0.15
N ASN A 5 7.97 -12.97 0.88
CA ASN A 5 8.00 -13.08 2.33
C ASN A 5 6.66 -13.64 2.83
N GLY A 6 6.70 -14.74 3.54
CA GLY A 6 5.51 -15.44 3.98
C GLY A 6 4.67 -15.91 2.79
N GLU A 7 3.41 -15.57 2.80
CA GLU A 7 2.46 -15.91 1.72
C GLU A 7 2.52 -14.94 0.54
N TYR A 8 3.30 -13.86 0.64
CA TYR A 8 3.32 -12.82 -0.38
C TYR A 8 4.49 -13.00 -1.33
N HIS A 9 4.25 -12.73 -2.62
CA HIS A 9 5.28 -12.78 -3.65
C HIS A 9 6.18 -11.55 -3.63
N GLY A 10 5.73 -10.46 -3.03
CA GLY A 10 6.49 -9.23 -2.95
C GLY A 10 5.66 -8.11 -2.35
N LEU A 11 6.29 -6.97 -2.16
CA LEU A 11 5.67 -5.76 -1.62
C LEU A 11 5.58 -4.70 -2.69
N ILE A 12 4.38 -4.17 -2.90
CA ILE A 12 4.10 -3.08 -3.84
C ILE A 12 3.57 -1.90 -3.02
N LEU A 13 4.24 -0.75 -3.12
CA LEU A 13 3.81 0.47 -2.45
C LEU A 13 3.43 1.53 -3.47
N GLU A 14 2.26 2.12 -3.30
CA GLU A 14 1.88 3.34 -3.98
C GLU A 14 2.11 4.50 -3.01
N LEU A 15 3.19 5.26 -3.25
CA LEU A 15 3.58 6.35 -2.35
C LEU A 15 2.72 7.58 -2.56
N LYS A 16 2.23 8.14 -1.46
CA LYS A 16 1.50 9.41 -1.43
C LYS A 16 2.12 10.32 -0.39
N SER A 17 2.17 11.62 -0.67
CA SER A 17 2.55 12.60 0.35
C SER A 17 1.41 12.75 1.35
N GLU A 18 1.71 13.28 2.53
CA GLU A 18 0.68 13.54 3.54
C GLU A 18 -0.39 14.51 3.04
N ASP A 19 0.01 15.48 2.19
CA ASP A 19 -0.92 16.44 1.60
C ASP A 19 -1.80 15.82 0.53
N SER A 20 -1.41 14.67 -0.01
CA SER A 20 -2.13 13.96 -1.06
C SER A 20 -2.59 12.59 -0.60
N SER A 21 -2.89 12.46 0.70
CA SER A 21 -3.35 11.19 1.27
C SER A 21 -4.56 10.64 0.51
N PRO A 22 -4.58 9.33 0.19
CA PRO A 22 -5.75 8.73 -0.44
C PRO A 22 -6.93 8.57 0.52
N TYR A 23 -6.71 8.82 1.81
CA TYR A 23 -7.74 8.64 2.83
C TYR A 23 -8.34 9.97 3.26
N LEU A 24 -9.64 9.96 3.53
CA LEU A 24 -10.36 11.10 4.10
C LEU A 24 -10.11 11.16 5.61
N LYS A 25 -10.56 12.25 6.24
CA LYS A 25 -10.36 12.45 7.68
C LYS A 25 -10.97 11.35 8.53
N ASP A 26 -12.04 10.72 8.04
CA ASP A 26 -12.71 9.64 8.75
C ASP A 26 -12.06 8.26 8.49
N GLY A 27 -10.95 8.23 7.76
CA GLY A 27 -10.25 7.00 7.44
C GLY A 27 -10.74 6.27 6.19
N SER A 28 -11.82 6.73 5.57
CA SER A 28 -12.32 6.12 4.34
C SER A 28 -11.49 6.55 3.13
N LEU A 29 -11.55 5.74 2.06
CA LEU A 29 -10.83 6.04 0.83
C LEU A 29 -11.46 7.24 0.11
N SER A 30 -10.61 8.13 -0.41
CA SER A 30 -11.06 9.25 -1.23
C SER A 30 -11.86 8.75 -2.44
N LYS A 31 -12.90 9.52 -2.81
CA LYS A 31 -13.75 9.20 -3.96
C LYS A 31 -13.19 9.75 -5.28
N GLY A 32 -12.01 10.36 -5.26
CA GLY A 32 -11.38 10.85 -6.48
C GLY A 32 -11.12 9.71 -7.47
N LYS A 33 -11.38 9.95 -8.76
CA LYS A 33 -11.25 8.91 -9.78
C LYS A 33 -9.86 8.28 -9.81
N HIS A 34 -8.82 9.12 -9.71
CA HIS A 34 -7.44 8.65 -9.77
C HIS A 34 -7.11 7.72 -8.59
N ILE A 35 -7.57 8.08 -7.40
CA ILE A 35 -7.36 7.27 -6.20
C ILE A 35 -8.12 5.94 -6.31
N GLN A 36 -9.33 5.96 -6.84
CA GLN A 36 -10.12 4.74 -7.03
C GLN A 36 -9.45 3.79 -8.03
N GLU A 37 -8.89 4.31 -9.10
CA GLU A 37 -8.15 3.51 -10.09
C GLU A 37 -6.90 2.90 -9.48
N GLN A 38 -6.14 3.67 -8.69
CA GLN A 38 -4.95 3.17 -8.01
C GLN A 38 -5.31 2.10 -6.99
N ASN A 39 -6.39 2.31 -6.24
CA ASN A 39 -6.85 1.32 -5.27
C ASN A 39 -7.26 0.01 -5.96
N GLN A 40 -7.93 0.11 -7.11
CA GLN A 40 -8.29 -1.08 -7.87
C GLN A 40 -7.06 -1.87 -8.28
N THR A 41 -6.03 -1.19 -8.77
CA THR A 41 -4.77 -1.84 -9.15
C THR A 41 -4.12 -2.54 -7.96
N LEU A 42 -4.07 -1.87 -6.80
CA LEU A 42 -3.51 -2.47 -5.59
C LEU A 42 -4.32 -3.70 -5.13
N THR A 43 -5.64 -3.61 -5.23
CA THR A 43 -6.52 -4.73 -4.88
C THR A 43 -6.29 -5.93 -5.79
N GLU A 44 -6.12 -5.69 -7.10
CA GLU A 44 -5.83 -6.76 -8.06
C GLU A 44 -4.48 -7.42 -7.75
N LEU A 45 -3.45 -6.61 -7.46
CA LEU A 45 -2.13 -7.13 -7.10
C LEU A 45 -2.19 -7.95 -5.81
N PHE A 46 -2.94 -7.49 -4.83
CA PHE A 46 -3.13 -8.23 -3.59
C PHE A 46 -3.79 -9.58 -3.85
N SER A 47 -4.77 -9.62 -4.74
CA SER A 47 -5.51 -10.85 -5.06
C SER A 47 -4.63 -11.92 -5.73
N ILE A 48 -3.52 -11.51 -6.38
CA ILE A 48 -2.60 -12.45 -7.01
C ILE A 48 -1.35 -12.71 -6.20
N GLY A 49 -1.34 -12.32 -4.92
CA GLY A 49 -0.30 -12.74 -3.99
C GLY A 49 0.73 -11.69 -3.61
N TYR A 50 0.56 -10.44 -4.03
CA TYR A 50 1.44 -9.35 -3.58
C TYR A 50 0.83 -8.62 -2.39
N TYR A 51 1.67 -8.15 -1.48
CA TYR A 51 1.21 -7.21 -0.45
C TYR A 51 1.25 -5.82 -1.06
N ALA A 52 0.10 -5.32 -1.49
CA ALA A 52 -0.01 -4.10 -2.27
C ALA A 52 -0.86 -3.08 -1.51
N VAL A 53 -0.23 -1.96 -1.11
CA VAL A 53 -0.88 -0.98 -0.24
C VAL A 53 -0.45 0.44 -0.59
N PHE A 54 -1.25 1.42 -0.18
CA PHE A 54 -0.82 2.81 -0.14
C PHE A 54 0.13 3.03 1.04
N ALA A 55 1.13 3.87 0.83
CA ALA A 55 2.00 4.37 1.90
C ALA A 55 1.92 5.89 1.89
N VAL A 56 1.58 6.49 3.03
CA VAL A 56 1.39 7.93 3.15
C VAL A 56 2.52 8.51 3.98
N GLY A 57 3.43 9.25 3.33
CA GLY A 57 4.60 9.81 3.96
C GLY A 57 5.75 8.82 4.11
N PHE A 58 6.93 9.35 4.37
CA PHE A 58 8.16 8.57 4.43
C PHE A 58 8.15 7.58 5.61
N ASP A 59 7.73 8.03 6.79
CA ASP A 59 7.75 7.18 7.98
C ASP A 59 6.79 6.01 7.85
N ASN A 60 5.62 6.23 7.26
CA ASN A 60 4.66 5.15 7.00
C ASN A 60 5.22 4.14 6.02
N ALA A 61 5.84 4.61 4.93
CA ALA A 61 6.45 3.74 3.94
C ALA A 61 7.56 2.89 4.57
N LYS A 62 8.41 3.51 5.36
CA LYS A 62 9.50 2.81 6.05
C LYS A 62 8.96 1.73 6.99
N LYS A 63 7.93 2.05 7.76
CA LYS A 63 7.32 1.09 8.68
C LYS A 63 6.75 -0.11 7.93
N ILE A 64 6.05 0.12 6.83
CA ILE A 64 5.47 -0.95 6.02
C ILE A 64 6.58 -1.86 5.47
N ILE A 65 7.65 -1.27 4.95
CA ILE A 65 8.79 -2.04 4.43
C ILE A 65 9.43 -2.88 5.55
N ASP A 66 9.68 -2.27 6.71
CA ASP A 66 10.29 -2.98 7.83
C ASP A 66 9.41 -4.12 8.32
N ASP A 67 8.11 -3.89 8.45
CA ASP A 67 7.17 -4.91 8.90
C ASP A 67 7.08 -6.06 7.89
N TYR A 68 7.06 -5.74 6.59
CA TYR A 68 7.05 -6.75 5.55
C TYR A 68 8.32 -7.62 5.62
N MET A 69 9.48 -7.00 5.74
CA MET A 69 10.75 -7.71 5.78
C MET A 69 10.89 -8.59 7.03
N LYS A 70 10.17 -8.27 8.09
CA LYS A 70 10.18 -9.02 9.35
C LYS A 70 9.01 -9.97 9.52
N LEU A 71 8.19 -10.15 8.51
CA LEU A 71 6.99 -11.00 8.57
C LEU A 71 5.98 -10.57 9.64
N LYS A 72 5.81 -9.27 9.85
CA LYS A 72 4.87 -8.75 10.87
C LYS A 72 3.53 -8.30 10.28
N ILE A 73 3.23 -8.72 9.10
CA ILE A 73 1.99 -8.33 8.41
C ILE A 73 1.10 -9.53 8.17
#